data_977007705455be6ba5970918efe84c72
#
_entry.id   977007705455be6ba5970918efe84c72
#
_cell.length_a   1.000
_cell.length_b   1.000
_cell.length_c   1.000
_cell.angle_alpha   90.00
_cell.angle_beta   90.00
_cell.angle_gamma   90.00
#
_symmetry.space_group_name_H-M   'P 1'
#
loop_
_entity.id
_entity.type
_entity.pdbx_description
1 polymer ?
#
loop_
_entity_poly.entity_id
_entity_poly.type
_entity_poly.pdbx_seq_one_letter_code
_entity_poly.pdbx_strand_id
1 'polypeptide(L)'
;SEAFISEIEKDFHYIVAVQNDVIIGLVTWLPHGLPKHGLFELDRICILSKTRGKGIGRGLIDKLIKDADRWYKSMGESIRKLYLFTHEDNVDAHIFYEKVGFDHETTLKDHYYKYQNERVYSKFFN
;
A
#
# COMPACT_ATOMS: atom_id res chain seq x y z
N SER A 1 10.50 15.08 14.27
CA SER A 1 9.75 14.96 12.99
C SER A 1 10.11 13.65 12.30
N GLU A 2 9.16 13.13 11.55
CA GLU A 2 9.39 11.94 10.72
C GLU A 2 9.75 12.34 9.29
N ALA A 3 10.49 11.46 8.63
CA ALA A 3 10.81 11.56 7.21
C ALA A 3 10.45 10.26 6.52
N PHE A 4 10.09 10.33 5.24
CA PHE A 4 9.75 9.17 4.42
C PHE A 4 10.82 9.02 3.34
N ILE A 5 11.49 7.87 3.34
CA ILE A 5 12.59 7.58 2.43
C ILE A 5 12.19 6.46 1.50
N SER A 6 12.36 6.68 0.19
CA SER A 6 11.96 5.73 -0.86
C SER A 6 13.17 5.11 -1.51
N GLU A 7 13.09 3.80 -1.78
CA GLU A 7 14.10 3.06 -2.53
C GLU A 7 13.41 2.06 -3.46
N ILE A 8 14.14 1.63 -4.49
CA ILE A 8 13.66 0.64 -5.46
C ILE A 8 14.68 -0.49 -5.53
N GLU A 9 14.20 -1.73 -5.40
CA GLU A 9 15.04 -2.92 -5.55
C GLU A 9 14.22 -4.02 -6.24
N LYS A 10 14.71 -4.53 -7.38
CA LYS A 10 14.10 -5.63 -8.13
C LYS A 10 12.60 -5.45 -8.36
N ASP A 11 12.17 -4.31 -8.86
CA ASP A 11 10.77 -3.97 -9.11
C ASP A 11 9.92 -3.75 -7.84
N PHE A 12 10.48 -3.95 -6.65
CA PHE A 12 9.84 -3.56 -5.40
C PHE A 12 10.26 -2.15 -5.03
N HIS A 13 9.27 -1.35 -4.66
CA HIS A 13 9.48 -0.01 -4.17
C HIS A 13 9.25 -0.01 -2.66
N TYR A 14 10.22 0.55 -1.93
CA TYR A 14 10.20 0.59 -0.47
C TYR A 14 10.08 2.02 0.00
N ILE A 15 9.24 2.25 0.99
CA ILE A 15 9.14 3.53 1.68
C ILE A 15 9.22 3.26 3.17
N VAL A 16 10.14 3.94 3.86
CA VAL A 16 10.25 3.84 5.31
C VAL A 16 9.91 5.17 5.94
N ALA A 17 9.24 5.12 7.09
CA ALA A 17 9.03 6.28 7.93
C ALA A 17 10.10 6.26 9.00
N VAL A 18 10.83 7.37 9.14
CA VAL A 18 11.96 7.49 10.06
C VAL A 18 11.69 8.63 11.03
N GLN A 19 11.95 8.38 12.32
CA GLN A 19 11.82 9.38 13.37
C GLN A 19 13.00 9.23 14.32
N ASN A 20 13.77 10.31 14.52
CA ASN A 20 14.96 10.29 15.36
C ASN A 20 15.93 9.16 14.99
N ASP A 21 16.18 8.98 13.69
CA ASP A 21 17.06 7.95 13.13
C ASP A 21 16.58 6.50 13.36
N VAL A 22 15.32 6.33 13.77
CA VAL A 22 14.71 5.01 13.97
C VAL A 22 13.62 4.79 12.93
N ILE A 23 13.63 3.61 12.28
CA ILE A 23 12.57 3.23 11.37
C ILE A 23 11.35 2.88 12.19
N ILE A 24 10.23 3.59 11.99
CA ILE A 24 8.99 3.40 12.71
C ILE A 24 7.87 2.83 11.86
N GLY A 25 8.08 2.72 10.56
CA GLY A 25 7.11 2.15 9.64
C GLY A 25 7.72 1.83 8.30
N LEU A 26 7.05 0.96 7.57
CA LEU A 26 7.48 0.49 6.24
C LEU A 26 6.26 0.21 5.40
N VAL A 27 6.30 0.60 4.12
CA VAL A 27 5.34 0.13 3.12
C VAL A 27 6.11 -0.27 1.87
N THR A 28 5.65 -1.34 1.21
CA THR A 28 6.23 -1.79 -0.05
C THR A 28 5.14 -1.86 -1.10
N TRP A 29 5.48 -1.53 -2.34
CA TRP A 29 4.55 -1.64 -3.45
C TRP A 29 5.28 -2.08 -4.72
N LEU A 30 4.53 -2.62 -5.67
CA LEU A 30 5.08 -3.06 -6.94
C LEU A 30 4.07 -2.82 -8.06
N PRO A 31 4.57 -2.50 -9.26
CA PRO A 31 3.72 -2.40 -10.44
C PRO A 31 3.30 -3.77 -10.94
N HIS A 32 2.14 -3.84 -11.58
CA HIS A 32 1.64 -5.06 -12.23
C HIS A 32 1.27 -4.76 -13.67
N GLY A 33 1.38 -5.79 -14.52
CA GLY A 33 1.08 -5.67 -15.92
C GLY A 33 2.05 -4.72 -16.63
N LEU A 34 1.56 -4.05 -17.66
CA LEU A 34 2.34 -3.08 -18.41
C LEU A 34 2.17 -1.68 -17.81
N PRO A 35 3.15 -0.77 -18.02
CA PRO A 35 3.03 0.60 -17.49
C PRO A 35 1.73 1.30 -17.89
N LYS A 36 1.23 1.07 -19.11
CA LYS A 36 -0.02 1.65 -19.59
C LYS A 36 -1.25 1.24 -18.76
N HIS A 37 -1.16 0.16 -17.99
CA HIS A 37 -2.27 -0.29 -17.15
C HIS A 37 -2.42 0.55 -15.89
N GLY A 38 -1.36 1.25 -15.45
CA GLY A 38 -1.40 2.06 -14.23
C GLY A 38 -1.86 1.29 -13.02
N LEU A 39 -1.52 0.00 -12.97
CA LEU A 39 -1.98 -0.95 -11.95
C LEU A 39 -0.82 -1.26 -11.00
N PHE A 40 -1.02 -1.04 -9.70
CA PHE A 40 0.01 -1.29 -8.72
C PHE A 40 -0.59 -1.83 -7.42
N GLU A 41 0.23 -2.55 -6.69
CA GLU A 41 -0.20 -3.25 -5.48
C GLU A 41 0.57 -2.74 -4.26
N LEU A 42 -0.15 -2.49 -3.18
CA LEU A 42 0.44 -2.34 -1.86
C LEU A 42 0.68 -3.74 -1.34
N ASP A 43 1.96 -4.16 -1.27
CA ASP A 43 2.31 -5.52 -0.91
C ASP A 43 2.35 -5.71 0.61
N ARG A 44 2.97 -4.76 1.32
CA ARG A 44 3.12 -4.88 2.77
C ARG A 44 3.14 -3.50 3.42
N ILE A 45 2.51 -3.40 4.59
CA ILE A 45 2.62 -2.22 5.44
C ILE A 45 2.81 -2.68 6.88
N CYS A 46 3.80 -2.10 7.57
CA CYS A 46 4.09 -2.39 8.98
C CYS A 46 4.36 -1.09 9.69
N ILE A 47 3.79 -0.94 10.88
CA ILE A 47 3.98 0.25 11.70
C ILE A 47 4.35 -0.22 13.11
N LEU A 48 5.41 0.37 13.66
CA LEU A 48 5.85 0.07 15.01
C LEU A 48 4.70 0.35 15.99
N SER A 49 4.35 -0.63 16.84
CA SER A 49 3.14 -0.57 17.66
C SER A 49 3.05 0.68 18.53
N LYS A 50 4.16 1.12 19.11
CA LYS A 50 4.19 2.30 19.97
C LYS A 50 3.97 3.62 19.21
N THR A 51 4.04 3.59 17.87
CA THR A 51 3.81 4.77 17.03
C THR A 51 2.46 4.73 16.31
N ARG A 52 1.66 3.69 16.53
CA ARG A 52 0.33 3.58 15.93
C ARG A 52 -0.58 4.70 16.43
N GLY A 53 -1.55 5.09 15.60
CA GLY A 53 -2.50 6.14 15.93
C GLY A 53 -1.97 7.55 15.73
N LYS A 54 -0.75 7.70 15.18
CA LYS A 54 -0.11 9.00 14.95
C LYS A 54 -0.08 9.41 13.48
N GLY A 55 -0.89 8.76 12.63
CA GLY A 55 -0.97 9.09 11.22
C GLY A 55 0.16 8.55 10.35
N ILE A 56 1.03 7.68 10.89
CA ILE A 56 2.16 7.14 10.14
C ILE A 56 1.68 6.28 8.97
N GLY A 57 0.67 5.43 9.18
CA GLY A 57 0.13 4.59 8.12
C GLY A 57 -0.45 5.39 6.98
N ARG A 58 -1.22 6.43 7.29
CA ARG A 58 -1.76 7.35 6.28
C ARG A 58 -0.64 8.04 5.52
N GLY A 59 0.39 8.50 6.24
CA GLY A 59 1.55 9.16 5.62
C GLY A 59 2.29 8.23 4.67
N LEU A 60 2.47 6.96 5.04
CA LEU A 60 3.11 5.97 4.18
C LEU A 60 2.30 5.72 2.91
N ILE A 61 0.99 5.59 3.03
CA ILE A 61 0.12 5.39 1.86
C ILE A 61 0.10 6.63 0.97
N ASP A 62 0.03 7.83 1.54
CA ASP A 62 0.08 9.06 0.77
C ASP A 62 1.40 9.17 0.00
N LYS A 63 2.52 8.83 0.62
CA LYS A 63 3.83 8.83 -0.03
C LYS A 63 3.90 7.78 -1.14
N LEU A 64 3.34 6.59 -0.89
CA LEU A 64 3.28 5.52 -1.88
C LEU A 64 2.56 6.00 -3.14
N ILE A 65 1.40 6.65 -2.97
CA ILE A 65 0.61 7.15 -4.11
C ILE A 65 1.40 8.22 -4.87
N LYS A 66 2.05 9.14 -4.17
CA LYS A 66 2.88 10.17 -4.82
C LYS A 66 4.06 9.58 -5.58
N ASP A 67 4.74 8.60 -4.99
CA ASP A 67 5.87 7.93 -5.64
C ASP A 67 5.41 7.16 -6.89
N ALA A 68 4.30 6.43 -6.79
CA ALA A 68 3.75 5.69 -7.92
C ALA A 68 3.32 6.64 -9.03
N ASP A 69 2.64 7.74 -8.69
CA ASP A 69 2.23 8.74 -9.67
C ASP A 69 3.44 9.29 -10.42
N ARG A 70 4.51 9.64 -9.71
CA ARG A 70 5.75 10.12 -10.32
C ARG A 70 6.40 9.06 -11.20
N TRP A 71 6.45 7.83 -10.73
CA TRP A 71 7.08 6.71 -11.45
C TRP A 71 6.36 6.45 -12.78
N TYR A 72 5.01 6.36 -12.76
CA TYR A 72 4.24 6.15 -13.98
C TYR A 72 4.35 7.34 -14.93
N LYS A 73 4.32 8.57 -14.42
CA LYS A 73 4.45 9.77 -15.24
C LYS A 73 5.81 9.85 -15.93
N SER A 74 6.87 9.33 -15.31
CA SER A 74 8.19 9.27 -15.95
C SER A 74 8.20 8.43 -17.22
N MET A 75 7.21 7.55 -17.39
CA MET A 75 7.04 6.71 -18.59
C MET A 75 5.90 7.20 -19.47
N GLY A 76 5.37 8.39 -19.22
CA GLY A 76 4.27 8.94 -20.00
C GLY A 76 2.91 8.33 -19.66
N GLU A 77 2.79 7.66 -18.52
CA GLU A 77 1.58 6.96 -18.12
C GLU A 77 0.97 7.57 -16.85
N SER A 78 -0.21 7.10 -16.45
CA SER A 78 -0.92 7.59 -15.28
C SER A 78 -1.31 6.42 -14.38
N ILE A 79 -1.33 6.66 -13.07
CA ILE A 79 -1.86 5.65 -12.14
C ILE A 79 -3.37 5.52 -12.35
N ARG A 80 -3.87 4.29 -12.25
CA ARG A 80 -5.29 4.00 -12.45
C ARG A 80 -5.88 3.26 -11.25
N LYS A 81 -5.19 2.26 -10.72
CA LYS A 81 -5.71 1.43 -9.65
C LYS A 81 -4.61 0.96 -8.71
N LEU A 82 -4.82 1.21 -7.42
CA LEU A 82 -4.03 0.66 -6.33
C LEU A 82 -4.88 -0.38 -5.62
N TYR A 83 -4.35 -1.58 -5.41
CA TYR A 83 -5.08 -2.62 -4.69
C TYR A 83 -4.17 -3.33 -3.68
N LEU A 84 -4.79 -4.08 -2.79
CA LEU A 84 -4.10 -4.87 -1.78
C LEU A 84 -4.95 -6.07 -1.39
N PHE A 85 -4.29 -7.07 -0.81
CA PHE A 85 -4.96 -8.23 -0.23
C PHE A 85 -4.81 -8.18 1.29
N THR A 86 -5.86 -8.56 2.01
CA THR A 86 -5.83 -8.71 3.45
C THR A 86 -6.73 -9.86 3.87
N HIS A 87 -6.33 -10.62 4.89
CA HIS A 87 -7.14 -11.73 5.40
C HIS A 87 -8.51 -11.23 5.83
N GLU A 88 -9.56 -12.01 5.52
CA GLU A 88 -10.92 -11.64 5.89
C GLU A 88 -11.09 -11.48 7.39
N ASP A 89 -10.28 -12.16 8.19
CA ASP A 89 -10.35 -12.10 9.66
C ASP A 89 -9.66 -10.86 10.24
N ASN A 90 -8.89 -10.14 9.44
CA ASN A 90 -8.12 -8.99 9.93
C ASN A 90 -8.99 -7.73 9.96
N VAL A 91 -9.88 -7.66 10.95
CA VAL A 91 -10.84 -6.55 11.08
C VAL A 91 -10.17 -5.20 11.23
N ASP A 92 -9.08 -5.14 11.99
CA ASP A 92 -8.35 -3.87 12.21
C ASP A 92 -7.78 -3.33 10.89
N ALA A 93 -7.29 -4.21 10.03
CA ALA A 93 -6.81 -3.81 8.71
C ALA A 93 -7.96 -3.27 7.85
N HIS A 94 -9.13 -3.93 7.88
CA HIS A 94 -10.30 -3.47 7.13
C HIS A 94 -10.69 -2.04 7.55
N ILE A 95 -10.76 -1.79 8.84
CA ILE A 95 -11.09 -0.47 9.37
C ILE A 95 -10.07 0.57 8.91
N PHE A 96 -8.78 0.24 8.98
CA PHE A 96 -7.71 1.13 8.58
C PHE A 96 -7.80 1.47 7.08
N TYR A 97 -7.91 0.45 6.22
CA TYR A 97 -7.94 0.69 4.77
C TYR A 97 -9.17 1.49 4.35
N GLU A 98 -10.33 1.21 4.93
CA GLU A 98 -11.54 1.98 4.64
C GLU A 98 -11.39 3.43 5.10
N LYS A 99 -10.76 3.64 6.25
CA LYS A 99 -10.52 4.98 6.78
C LYS A 99 -9.59 5.81 5.87
N VAL A 100 -8.61 5.18 5.23
CA VAL A 100 -7.68 5.89 4.34
C VAL A 100 -8.16 5.90 2.88
N GLY A 101 -9.40 5.51 2.63
CA GLY A 101 -10.05 5.73 1.35
C GLY A 101 -10.08 4.55 0.38
N PHE A 102 -9.78 3.34 0.85
CA PHE A 102 -9.94 2.14 0.03
C PHE A 102 -11.36 1.59 0.17
N ASP A 103 -11.83 0.97 -0.88
CA ASP A 103 -13.12 0.27 -0.90
C ASP A 103 -12.91 -1.23 -0.97
N HIS A 104 -13.78 -1.99 -0.30
CA HIS A 104 -13.79 -3.44 -0.38
C HIS A 104 -14.33 -3.83 -1.76
N GLU A 105 -13.45 -4.25 -2.64
CA GLU A 105 -13.82 -4.57 -4.01
C GLU A 105 -14.44 -5.96 -4.14
N THR A 106 -13.81 -6.96 -3.52
CA THR A 106 -14.28 -8.34 -3.60
C THR A 106 -13.59 -9.19 -2.52
N THR A 107 -14.09 -10.41 -2.36
CA THR A 107 -13.50 -11.41 -1.47
C THR A 107 -13.12 -12.64 -2.30
N LEU A 108 -11.89 -13.09 -2.15
CA LEU A 108 -11.37 -14.26 -2.84
C LEU A 108 -11.46 -15.46 -1.91
N LYS A 109 -12.22 -16.48 -2.32
CA LYS A 109 -12.44 -17.68 -1.52
C LYS A 109 -11.20 -18.56 -1.54
N ASP A 110 -10.77 -19.03 -0.34
CA ASP A 110 -9.69 -20.02 -0.20
C ASP A 110 -8.47 -19.64 -1.03
N HIS A 111 -8.03 -18.36 -0.96
CA HIS A 111 -7.06 -17.83 -1.91
C HIS A 111 -5.64 -18.38 -1.69
N TYR A 112 -5.06 -18.12 -0.52
CA TYR A 112 -3.73 -18.65 -0.18
C TYR A 112 -3.84 -19.97 0.56
N TYR A 113 -4.87 -20.12 1.38
CA TYR A 113 -5.09 -21.31 2.20
C TYR A 113 -6.55 -21.72 2.14
N LYS A 114 -6.80 -23.01 2.25
CA LYS A 114 -8.15 -23.56 2.37
C LYS A 114 -8.80 -22.99 3.64
N TYR A 115 -10.06 -22.59 3.52
CA TYR A 115 -10.87 -22.01 4.59
C TYR A 115 -10.39 -20.62 5.05
N GLN A 116 -9.52 -19.98 4.26
CA GLN A 116 -9.03 -18.63 4.54
C GLN A 116 -9.30 -17.73 3.33
N ASN A 117 -10.27 -16.84 3.47
CA ASN A 117 -10.58 -15.89 2.40
C ASN A 117 -9.70 -14.66 2.48
N GLU A 118 -9.46 -14.03 1.32
CA GLU A 118 -8.75 -12.76 1.22
C GLU A 118 -9.70 -11.69 0.71
N ARG A 119 -9.70 -10.53 1.36
CA ARG A 119 -10.39 -9.36 0.81
C ARG A 119 -9.44 -8.60 -0.10
N VAL A 120 -9.98 -8.10 -1.20
CA VAL A 120 -9.31 -7.16 -2.07
C VAL A 120 -9.85 -5.77 -1.76
N TYR A 121 -8.96 -4.87 -1.36
CA TYR A 121 -9.29 -3.45 -1.20
C TYR A 121 -8.64 -2.69 -2.34
N SER A 122 -9.34 -1.71 -2.88
CA SER A 122 -8.85 -0.98 -4.03
C SER A 122 -9.19 0.51 -3.95
N LYS A 123 -8.39 1.29 -4.67
CA LYS A 123 -8.56 2.72 -4.82
C LYS A 123 -8.33 3.05 -6.28
N PHE A 124 -9.28 3.74 -6.90
CA PHE A 124 -9.20 4.11 -8.31
C PHE A 124 -8.82 5.58 -8.44
N PHE A 125 -8.05 5.88 -9.48
CA PHE A 125 -7.59 7.22 -9.82
C PHE A 125 -8.08 7.59 -11.21
N ASN A 126 -8.38 8.85 -11.38
CA ASN A 126 -8.86 9.36 -12.68
C ASN A 126 -7.70 9.90 -13.52
#